data_ca6e668e0be52247b8ae25b070665888
#
_entry.id   ca6e668e0be52247b8ae25b070665888
#
_cell.length_a   1.000
_cell.length_b   1.000
_cell.length_c   1.000
_cell.angle_alpha   90.00
_cell.angle_beta   90.00
_cell.angle_gamma   90.00
#
_symmetry.space_group_name_H-M   'P 1'
#
loop_
_entity.id
_entity.type
_entity.pdbx_description
1 polymer ?
#
loop_
_entity_poly.entity_id
_entity_poly.type
_entity_poly.pdbx_seq_one_letter_code
_entity_poly.pdbx_strand_id
1 'polypeptide(L)'
;MKFAFAAILACGIAVSAAAAPSPISARSVHLWHPAPDAEWAYGEVTVEKSVPGSYFATIGFSCGYCGIQELINGKKVAIFSVWDPGDPFDFKARPDGVDEKIRTKNLYAGEGVMIDRFGGEGTGGKSMMPFDWKIGEPCRFAIHARQDGDYRTAFTGYIFRDGAWFKMATFSTLQTKGAHAIKSIHSFAEDFRRTEESRGQVRRAKFTNFFAKPLGGEWKAIEDGRFTADSNPIMTIDAEQVENGFALTTGGDTVNSHIKLMDYAKTKVGQRPDACLALDALADSKQVLFKNNDAVEGVKTAVYRIPALCTAPNGDLVAVCDARHEGGGDLNHAKPINIAIRRSSDGGKTWTEPVFTWKWAWNDDEHWAGSDPSFIVDAETKKIVLFYNVWESKKRHGVFQFYVQESADNGKTWSKPRDISSDIAFPEWPFGKRDSEGGFIFITSGSGIQAKDGTLLHTIVHVNDGNALFGSDDHGKTWKPFGKPVKNGDECKVVELSDGSWMINSRWRGGGRQIHVTKDRGNTWESRYDKTLEDPQCNAQIMRYGNMLLFSNCKSPNRRALLYIRASADDGKTWSDGICIEPKGAAYSDMTILPNGDIGILYEGAGYATINFTTVPLNDVKGSFTAK
;
A
#
# COMPACT_ATOMS: atom_id res chain seq x y z
N MET A 1 -19.18 -5.00 -34.14
CA MET A 1 -18.66 -3.64 -34.32
C MET A 1 -17.18 -3.66 -33.98
N LYS A 2 -16.34 -3.58 -35.00
CA LYS A 2 -14.86 -3.58 -34.86
C LYS A 2 -14.44 -2.16 -34.50
N PHE A 3 -13.99 -1.95 -33.28
CA PHE A 3 -13.24 -0.73 -32.94
C PHE A 3 -11.78 -0.96 -33.30
N ALA A 4 -11.33 -0.24 -34.34
CA ALA A 4 -9.94 -0.17 -34.71
C ALA A 4 -9.19 0.61 -33.62
N PHE A 5 -8.29 -0.07 -32.90
CA PHE A 5 -7.28 0.59 -32.08
C PHE A 5 -6.22 1.13 -33.03
N ALA A 6 -6.27 2.43 -33.29
CA ALA A 6 -5.15 3.13 -33.89
C ALA A 6 -3.98 3.08 -32.91
N ALA A 7 -2.87 2.52 -33.38
CA ALA A 7 -1.62 2.49 -32.64
C ALA A 7 -1.15 3.91 -32.37
N ILE A 8 -1.12 4.34 -31.11
CA ILE A 8 -0.38 5.53 -30.69
C ILE A 8 1.08 5.11 -30.55
N LEU A 9 1.77 5.12 -31.69
CA LEU A 9 3.23 5.10 -31.76
C LEU A 9 3.68 6.54 -31.95
N ALA A 10 3.72 7.32 -30.89
CA ALA A 10 4.43 8.61 -30.81
C ALA A 10 4.57 9.04 -29.35
N CYS A 11 5.33 8.30 -28.57
CA CYS A 11 5.87 8.80 -27.31
C CYS A 11 7.27 9.34 -27.55
N GLY A 12 7.36 10.36 -28.38
CA GLY A 12 8.56 11.16 -28.57
C GLY A 12 8.20 12.61 -28.40
N ILE A 13 8.73 13.20 -27.33
CA ILE A 13 8.68 14.64 -27.03
C ILE A 13 7.42 15.05 -26.24
N ALA A 14 7.33 14.69 -24.97
CA ALA A 14 6.60 15.52 -24.04
C ALA A 14 7.47 16.75 -23.71
N VAL A 15 7.29 17.80 -24.47
CA VAL A 15 7.74 19.14 -24.07
C VAL A 15 6.79 19.59 -22.98
N SER A 16 7.29 20.17 -21.89
CA SER A 16 6.45 20.79 -20.86
C SER A 16 5.42 21.68 -21.56
N ALA A 17 4.15 21.42 -21.30
CA ALA A 17 3.07 22.15 -21.93
C ALA A 17 3.03 23.58 -21.40
N ALA A 18 3.68 24.44 -22.10
CA ALA A 18 3.53 25.87 -21.97
C ALA A 18 2.41 26.36 -22.89
N ALA A 19 1.64 27.40 -22.50
CA ALA A 19 0.75 28.12 -23.42
C ALA A 19 1.50 28.41 -24.73
N ALA A 20 0.79 28.54 -25.85
CA ALA A 20 1.42 28.75 -27.17
C ALA A 20 2.59 29.73 -27.06
N PRO A 21 3.80 29.36 -27.49
CA PRO A 21 5.00 30.15 -27.24
C PRO A 21 4.82 31.58 -27.68
N SER A 22 4.94 32.53 -26.75
CA SER A 22 4.92 33.93 -27.10
C SER A 22 6.31 34.34 -27.56
N PRO A 23 6.53 34.96 -28.70
CA PRO A 23 7.84 35.42 -29.17
C PRO A 23 8.43 36.50 -28.25
N ILE A 24 7.63 37.07 -27.36
CA ILE A 24 8.08 38.07 -26.38
C ILE A 24 8.53 37.48 -25.03
N SER A 25 8.25 36.20 -24.75
CA SER A 25 8.61 35.55 -23.48
C SER A 25 10.02 34.95 -23.54
N ALA A 26 10.63 34.72 -22.38
CA ALA A 26 11.81 33.85 -22.29
C ALA A 26 11.45 32.43 -22.71
N ARG A 27 12.38 31.74 -23.36
CA ARG A 27 12.20 30.38 -23.84
C ARG A 27 12.32 29.39 -22.68
N SER A 28 11.39 28.46 -22.53
CA SER A 28 11.52 27.35 -21.60
C SER A 28 12.62 26.40 -22.05
N VAL A 29 13.52 26.05 -21.14
CA VAL A 29 14.69 25.19 -21.41
C VAL A 29 14.57 23.90 -20.65
N HIS A 30 14.90 22.78 -21.30
CA HIS A 30 14.73 21.44 -20.77
C HIS A 30 16.03 20.64 -20.86
N LEU A 31 16.19 19.74 -19.90
CA LEU A 31 17.23 18.73 -19.89
C LEU A 31 16.57 17.36 -19.81
N TRP A 32 16.63 16.59 -20.87
CA TRP A 32 16.14 15.21 -20.91
C TRP A 32 17.20 14.28 -20.36
N HIS A 33 16.80 13.42 -19.42
CA HIS A 33 17.65 12.45 -18.77
C HIS A 33 17.35 11.05 -19.33
N PRO A 34 18.16 10.51 -20.26
CA PRO A 34 17.99 9.14 -20.73
C PRO A 34 18.12 8.15 -19.59
N ALA A 35 17.01 7.58 -19.18
CA ALA A 35 16.92 6.63 -18.09
C ALA A 35 15.99 5.48 -18.46
N PRO A 36 16.18 4.27 -17.88
CA PRO A 36 15.20 3.21 -18.00
C PRO A 36 13.88 3.60 -17.31
N ASP A 37 12.78 2.94 -17.69
CA ASP A 37 11.54 3.01 -16.97
C ASP A 37 11.77 2.68 -15.49
N ALA A 38 11.36 3.55 -14.58
CA ALA A 38 11.76 3.51 -13.18
C ALA A 38 10.58 3.42 -12.21
N GLU A 39 10.77 2.70 -11.12
CA GLU A 39 9.89 2.71 -9.95
C GLU A 39 10.13 3.96 -9.10
N TRP A 40 11.41 4.35 -8.94
CA TRP A 40 11.82 5.55 -8.23
C TRP A 40 12.70 6.43 -9.10
N ALA A 41 12.52 7.74 -8.96
CA ALA A 41 13.41 8.76 -9.49
C ALA A 41 13.78 9.74 -8.38
N TYR A 42 15.05 10.16 -8.36
CA TYR A 42 15.61 11.14 -7.45
C TYR A 42 16.35 12.21 -8.25
N GLY A 43 16.30 13.46 -7.80
CA GLY A 43 17.08 14.57 -8.35
C GLY A 43 17.13 15.77 -7.41
N GLU A 44 18.12 16.62 -7.64
CA GLU A 44 18.34 17.85 -6.87
C GLU A 44 18.31 19.07 -7.78
N VAL A 45 17.78 20.18 -7.28
CA VAL A 45 17.86 21.50 -7.92
C VAL A 45 18.46 22.52 -6.97
N THR A 46 19.47 23.25 -7.45
CA THR A 46 20.06 24.38 -6.73
C THR A 46 19.89 25.64 -7.57
N VAL A 47 19.05 26.55 -7.11
CA VAL A 47 18.80 27.82 -7.80
C VAL A 47 19.95 28.77 -7.59
N GLU A 48 20.51 29.32 -8.67
CA GLU A 48 21.56 30.34 -8.61
C GLU A 48 21.00 31.74 -8.90
N LYS A 49 19.97 31.85 -9.76
CA LYS A 49 19.25 33.09 -10.05
C LYS A 49 17.76 32.83 -10.22
N SER A 50 16.94 33.60 -9.58
CA SER A 50 15.49 33.54 -9.67
C SER A 50 14.86 34.92 -9.63
N VAL A 51 13.67 35.04 -10.15
CA VAL A 51 12.81 36.23 -10.12
C VAL A 51 11.35 35.77 -10.02
N PRO A 52 10.43 36.62 -9.56
CA PRO A 52 8.99 36.28 -9.54
C PRO A 52 8.50 35.77 -10.90
N GLY A 53 7.76 34.65 -10.88
CA GLY A 53 7.32 33.95 -12.08
C GLY A 53 8.33 32.92 -12.62
N SER A 54 9.22 32.41 -11.78
CA SER A 54 10.16 31.35 -12.14
C SER A 54 9.69 29.97 -11.70
N TYR A 55 9.87 28.99 -12.57
CA TYR A 55 9.68 27.58 -12.23
C TYR A 55 10.96 26.78 -12.54
N PHE A 56 11.37 25.98 -11.57
CA PHE A 56 12.48 25.04 -11.69
C PHE A 56 11.94 23.64 -11.37
N ALA A 57 11.55 22.90 -12.40
CA ALA A 57 11.07 21.54 -12.26
C ALA A 57 12.26 20.59 -12.17
N THR A 58 12.42 19.98 -10.99
CA THR A 58 13.50 19.05 -10.72
C THR A 58 13.31 17.76 -11.49
N ILE A 59 12.15 17.11 -11.34
CA ILE A 59 11.82 15.86 -12.01
C ILE A 59 10.49 16.05 -12.75
N GLY A 60 10.56 16.16 -14.07
CA GLY A 60 9.45 15.96 -14.97
C GLY A 60 9.43 14.52 -15.48
N PHE A 61 8.26 14.00 -15.80
CA PHE A 61 8.07 12.66 -16.35
C PHE A 61 6.82 12.62 -17.24
N SER A 62 6.60 11.51 -17.94
CA SER A 62 5.51 11.40 -18.93
C SER A 62 4.11 11.80 -18.45
N CYS A 63 3.86 11.77 -17.13
CA CYS A 63 2.54 12.02 -16.54
C CYS A 63 2.53 13.18 -15.55
N GLY A 64 3.65 13.89 -15.34
CA GLY A 64 3.67 14.93 -14.31
C GLY A 64 5.03 15.54 -14.08
N TYR A 65 5.13 16.33 -13.02
CA TYR A 65 6.37 16.99 -12.62
C TYR A 65 6.36 17.39 -11.15
N CYS A 66 7.56 17.54 -10.56
CA CYS A 66 7.78 18.17 -9.27
C CYS A 66 8.95 19.13 -9.29
N GLY A 67 8.93 20.11 -8.40
CA GLY A 67 9.99 21.11 -8.28
C GLY A 67 9.59 22.28 -7.40
N ILE A 68 10.22 23.42 -7.63
CA ILE A 68 10.05 24.65 -6.86
C ILE A 68 9.67 25.83 -7.76
N GLN A 69 8.85 26.72 -7.22
CA GLN A 69 8.45 27.95 -7.91
C GLN A 69 8.70 29.17 -7.02
N GLU A 70 9.06 30.29 -7.67
CA GLU A 70 8.87 31.62 -7.12
C GLU A 70 7.64 32.24 -7.83
N LEU A 71 6.53 32.38 -7.08
CA LEU A 71 5.27 32.89 -7.61
C LEU A 71 5.38 34.35 -8.00
N ILE A 72 4.43 34.86 -8.79
CA ILE A 72 4.41 36.27 -9.24
C ILE A 72 4.44 37.26 -8.05
N ASN A 73 3.87 36.88 -6.92
CA ASN A 73 3.89 37.69 -5.68
C ASN A 73 5.16 37.48 -4.82
N GLY A 74 6.18 36.80 -5.35
CA GLY A 74 7.44 36.51 -4.66
C GLY A 74 7.38 35.41 -3.60
N LYS A 75 6.22 34.80 -3.34
CA LYS A 75 6.12 33.63 -2.45
C LYS A 75 6.78 32.42 -3.08
N LYS A 76 7.46 31.64 -2.27
CA LYS A 76 8.15 30.42 -2.69
C LYS A 76 7.37 29.18 -2.29
N VAL A 77 7.28 28.21 -3.20
CA VAL A 77 6.51 26.99 -3.00
C VAL A 77 7.24 25.77 -3.57
N ALA A 78 6.90 24.60 -3.05
CA ALA A 78 7.14 23.31 -3.70
C ALA A 78 5.84 22.86 -4.37
N ILE A 79 5.95 22.21 -5.54
CA ILE A 79 4.83 21.74 -6.35
C ILE A 79 5.06 20.31 -6.81
N PHE A 80 3.99 19.51 -6.85
CA PHE A 80 3.93 18.22 -7.49
C PHE A 80 2.58 18.07 -8.21
N SER A 81 2.61 17.73 -9.48
CA SER A 81 1.41 17.63 -10.33
C SER A 81 1.44 16.37 -11.18
N VAL A 82 0.23 15.83 -11.46
CA VAL A 82 0.04 14.65 -12.33
C VAL A 82 -1.12 14.92 -13.27
N TRP A 83 -0.91 14.74 -14.59
CA TRP A 83 -1.92 14.94 -15.61
C TRP A 83 -3.01 13.87 -15.60
N ASP A 84 -4.21 14.30 -16.00
CA ASP A 84 -5.26 13.39 -16.48
C ASP A 84 -4.80 12.72 -17.79
N PRO A 85 -5.37 11.58 -18.17
CA PRO A 85 -5.19 11.04 -19.49
C PRO A 85 -5.78 12.00 -20.54
N GLY A 86 -5.00 12.37 -21.54
CA GLY A 86 -5.43 13.27 -22.61
C GLY A 86 -4.27 13.94 -23.31
N ASP A 87 -4.57 14.97 -24.09
CA ASP A 87 -3.56 15.80 -24.76
C ASP A 87 -3.06 16.89 -23.78
N PRO A 88 -1.78 16.83 -23.35
CA PRO A 88 -1.20 17.86 -22.50
C PRO A 88 -1.09 19.23 -23.22
N PHE A 89 -1.27 19.29 -24.52
CA PHE A 89 -1.25 20.52 -25.33
C PHE A 89 -2.64 21.10 -25.58
N ASP A 90 -3.70 20.55 -24.95
CA ASP A 90 -5.01 21.19 -24.98
C ASP A 90 -5.07 22.40 -24.05
N PHE A 91 -4.66 23.57 -24.58
CA PHE A 91 -4.66 24.84 -23.87
C PHE A 91 -6.07 25.37 -23.54
N LYS A 92 -7.12 24.74 -24.05
CA LYS A 92 -8.52 25.07 -23.75
C LYS A 92 -9.12 24.13 -22.69
N ALA A 93 -8.39 23.11 -22.30
CA ALA A 93 -8.84 22.13 -21.33
C ALA A 93 -9.18 22.81 -19.98
N ARG A 94 -10.39 22.54 -19.49
CA ARG A 94 -10.85 23.04 -18.21
C ARG A 94 -10.74 21.96 -17.14
N PRO A 95 -10.37 22.31 -15.89
CA PRO A 95 -10.19 21.34 -14.80
C PRO A 95 -11.37 20.38 -14.62
N ASP A 96 -12.60 20.87 -14.84
CA ASP A 96 -13.84 20.09 -14.68
C ASP A 96 -14.35 19.44 -15.97
N GLY A 97 -13.69 19.68 -17.10
CA GLY A 97 -14.09 19.18 -18.42
C GLY A 97 -13.82 17.69 -18.67
N VAL A 98 -13.11 17.01 -17.76
CA VAL A 98 -12.75 15.59 -17.90
C VAL A 98 -13.74 14.72 -17.14
N ASP A 99 -14.16 13.60 -17.73
CA ASP A 99 -15.04 12.62 -17.07
C ASP A 99 -14.40 12.15 -15.75
N GLU A 100 -15.16 12.18 -14.67
CA GLU A 100 -14.71 11.80 -13.32
C GLU A 100 -14.08 10.40 -13.26
N LYS A 101 -14.56 9.46 -14.06
CA LYS A 101 -14.06 8.08 -14.12
C LYS A 101 -12.60 7.99 -14.58
N ILE A 102 -12.16 8.92 -15.44
CA ILE A 102 -10.81 8.94 -15.98
C ILE A 102 -9.90 9.97 -15.32
N ARG A 103 -10.44 10.90 -14.54
CA ARG A 103 -9.66 11.91 -13.81
C ARG A 103 -8.56 11.30 -12.96
N THR A 104 -7.49 12.06 -12.81
CA THR A 104 -6.48 11.86 -11.79
C THR A 104 -7.12 12.01 -10.41
N LYS A 105 -6.92 10.99 -9.55
CA LYS A 105 -7.46 10.94 -8.18
C LYS A 105 -6.36 11.32 -7.19
N ASN A 106 -6.65 12.18 -6.24
CA ASN A 106 -5.79 12.37 -5.09
C ASN A 106 -6.02 11.23 -4.10
N LEU A 107 -4.97 10.46 -3.79
CA LEU A 107 -5.01 9.36 -2.83
C LEU A 107 -4.40 9.73 -1.48
N TYR A 108 -3.60 10.81 -1.42
CA TYR A 108 -2.95 11.28 -0.22
C TYR A 108 -2.57 12.76 -0.36
N ALA A 109 -2.72 13.51 0.71
CA ALA A 109 -2.21 14.87 0.87
C ALA A 109 -1.43 14.97 2.19
N GLY A 110 -0.20 15.47 2.14
CA GLY A 110 0.61 15.76 3.32
C GLY A 110 0.05 16.93 4.14
N GLU A 111 0.41 17.01 5.40
CA GLU A 111 0.00 18.13 6.26
C GLU A 111 0.50 19.46 5.71
N GLY A 112 -0.41 20.46 5.58
CA GLY A 112 -0.11 21.77 5.02
C GLY A 112 0.03 21.80 3.49
N VAL A 113 -0.24 20.69 2.79
CA VAL A 113 -0.24 20.63 1.33
C VAL A 113 -1.63 20.95 0.81
N MET A 114 -1.73 21.95 -0.06
CA MET A 114 -2.96 22.31 -0.77
C MET A 114 -3.10 21.41 -1.99
N ILE A 115 -4.27 20.81 -2.16
CA ILE A 115 -4.64 20.00 -3.32
C ILE A 115 -5.63 20.80 -4.17
N ASP A 116 -5.39 20.83 -5.47
CA ASP A 116 -6.23 21.51 -6.44
C ASP A 116 -6.16 20.78 -7.79
N ARG A 117 -6.93 21.26 -8.75
CA ARG A 117 -6.86 20.84 -10.14
C ARG A 117 -6.35 21.98 -11.00
N PHE A 118 -5.61 21.65 -12.05
CA PHE A 118 -5.16 22.62 -13.03
C PHE A 118 -5.79 22.38 -14.39
N GLY A 119 -5.77 23.43 -15.23
CA GLY A 119 -6.20 23.43 -16.62
C GLY A 119 -5.35 24.42 -17.41
N GLY A 120 -5.58 24.49 -18.73
CA GLY A 120 -4.83 25.41 -19.62
C GLY A 120 -3.54 24.82 -20.17
N GLU A 121 -3.16 23.64 -19.71
CA GLU A 121 -2.03 22.82 -20.18
C GLU A 121 -2.41 21.34 -20.10
N GLY A 122 -3.52 20.95 -20.76
CA GLY A 122 -4.25 19.77 -20.36
C GLY A 122 -4.91 19.98 -18.98
N THR A 123 -5.24 18.90 -18.30
CA THR A 123 -5.82 18.94 -16.94
C THR A 123 -5.14 17.92 -16.03
N GLY A 124 -5.28 18.10 -14.71
CA GLY A 124 -4.72 17.14 -13.77
C GLY A 124 -4.90 17.54 -12.32
N GLY A 125 -4.34 16.72 -11.44
CA GLY A 125 -4.20 17.00 -10.02
C GLY A 125 -2.91 17.76 -9.71
N LYS A 126 -3.00 18.75 -8.84
CA LYS A 126 -1.88 19.59 -8.41
C LYS A 126 -1.81 19.65 -6.90
N SER A 127 -0.61 19.50 -6.35
CA SER A 127 -0.32 19.78 -4.96
C SER A 127 0.70 20.91 -4.83
N MET A 128 0.47 21.82 -3.90
CA MET A 128 1.38 22.93 -3.59
C MET A 128 1.51 23.09 -2.08
N MET A 129 2.71 23.46 -1.63
CA MET A 129 2.95 23.82 -0.24
C MET A 129 3.91 25.00 -0.13
N PRO A 130 3.78 25.89 0.86
CA PRO A 130 4.80 26.88 1.18
C PRO A 130 6.14 26.19 1.45
N PHE A 131 7.18 26.65 0.77
CA PHE A 131 8.53 26.11 0.92
C PHE A 131 9.53 27.22 0.63
N ASP A 132 10.12 27.78 1.69
CA ASP A 132 11.03 28.93 1.59
C ASP A 132 12.46 28.50 1.20
N TRP A 133 12.58 27.93 0.00
CA TRP A 133 13.87 27.53 -0.56
C TRP A 133 14.81 28.74 -0.75
N LYS A 134 16.11 28.53 -0.63
CA LYS A 134 17.13 29.57 -0.71
C LYS A 134 17.99 29.41 -1.96
N ILE A 135 18.44 30.55 -2.50
CA ILE A 135 19.46 30.57 -3.56
C ILE A 135 20.75 29.95 -3.01
N GLY A 136 21.36 29.06 -3.80
CA GLY A 136 22.57 28.33 -3.44
C GLY A 136 22.37 27.08 -2.60
N GLU A 137 21.16 26.82 -2.08
CA GLU A 137 20.85 25.61 -1.30
C GLU A 137 20.17 24.54 -2.16
N PRO A 138 20.57 23.26 -2.08
CA PRO A 138 19.97 22.19 -2.86
C PRO A 138 18.60 21.80 -2.31
N CYS A 139 17.59 21.81 -3.18
CA CYS A 139 16.27 21.23 -2.93
C CYS A 139 16.23 19.84 -3.56
N ARG A 140 15.81 18.83 -2.77
CA ARG A 140 15.85 17.42 -3.17
C ARG A 140 14.45 16.88 -3.31
N PHE A 141 14.21 16.20 -4.43
CA PHE A 141 12.92 15.61 -4.76
C PHE A 141 13.06 14.12 -5.08
N ALA A 142 12.01 13.37 -4.81
CA ALA A 142 11.87 12.01 -5.27
C ALA A 142 10.43 11.74 -5.75
N ILE A 143 10.29 10.87 -6.73
CA ILE A 143 9.01 10.37 -7.20
C ILE A 143 9.02 8.85 -7.09
N HIS A 144 7.93 8.29 -6.57
CA HIS A 144 7.67 6.86 -6.55
C HIS A 144 6.45 6.54 -7.42
N ALA A 145 6.58 5.56 -8.31
CA ALA A 145 5.48 5.02 -9.10
C ALA A 145 5.13 3.62 -8.61
N ARG A 146 3.86 3.39 -8.30
CA ARG A 146 3.36 2.06 -7.97
C ARG A 146 2.08 1.76 -8.74
N GLN A 147 1.85 0.49 -9.01
CA GLN A 147 0.61 0.04 -9.62
C GLN A 147 -0.59 0.33 -8.69
N ASP A 148 -1.67 0.86 -9.23
CA ASP A 148 -2.95 1.12 -8.55
C ASP A 148 -4.10 0.53 -9.37
N GLY A 149 -4.27 -0.79 -9.29
CA GLY A 149 -5.16 -1.54 -10.17
C GLY A 149 -4.54 -1.87 -11.53
N ASP A 150 -5.33 -2.41 -12.46
CA ASP A 150 -4.84 -2.88 -13.76
C ASP A 150 -4.43 -1.75 -14.72
N TYR A 151 -5.06 -0.57 -14.59
CA TYR A 151 -4.97 0.53 -15.54
C TYR A 151 -4.60 1.87 -14.90
N ARG A 152 -4.24 1.90 -13.63
CA ARG A 152 -3.83 3.12 -12.95
C ARG A 152 -2.44 2.98 -12.34
N THR A 153 -1.72 4.08 -12.35
CA THR A 153 -0.46 4.24 -11.62
C THR A 153 -0.62 5.34 -10.60
N ALA A 154 -0.28 5.05 -9.36
CA ALA A 154 -0.15 6.03 -8.30
C ALA A 154 1.27 6.58 -8.29
N PHE A 155 1.40 7.88 -8.53
CA PHE A 155 2.65 8.62 -8.42
C PHE A 155 2.66 9.39 -7.11
N THR A 156 3.71 9.20 -6.32
CA THR A 156 3.93 9.91 -5.04
C THR A 156 5.11 10.85 -5.17
N GLY A 157 4.88 12.13 -4.89
CA GLY A 157 5.93 13.14 -4.83
C GLY A 157 6.42 13.33 -3.41
N TYR A 158 7.75 13.34 -3.23
CA TYR A 158 8.43 13.58 -1.96
C TYR A 158 9.37 14.78 -2.09
N ILE A 159 9.49 15.53 -0.99
CA ILE A 159 10.51 16.57 -0.82
C ILE A 159 11.33 16.30 0.45
N PHE A 160 12.65 16.47 0.38
CA PHE A 160 13.51 16.33 1.55
C PHE A 160 13.57 17.66 2.30
N ARG A 161 13.10 17.66 3.55
CA ARG A 161 13.12 18.82 4.44
C ARG A 161 13.38 18.38 5.87
N ASP A 162 13.98 19.24 6.67
CA ASP A 162 14.21 18.99 8.11
C ASP A 162 14.93 17.65 8.39
N GLY A 163 15.83 17.24 7.48
CA GLY A 163 16.59 15.99 7.58
C GLY A 163 15.83 14.72 7.23
N ALA A 164 14.59 14.80 6.72
CA ALA A 164 13.76 13.66 6.38
C ALA A 164 12.95 13.85 5.08
N TRP A 165 12.49 12.73 4.51
CA TRP A 165 11.56 12.75 3.38
C TRP A 165 10.14 13.09 3.84
N PHE A 166 9.60 14.17 3.31
CA PHE A 166 8.21 14.55 3.48
C PHE A 166 7.41 14.14 2.24
N LYS A 167 6.39 13.33 2.46
CA LYS A 167 5.45 12.91 1.42
C LYS A 167 4.47 14.05 1.14
N MET A 168 4.56 14.65 -0.05
CA MET A 168 3.71 15.77 -0.45
C MET A 168 2.30 15.32 -0.82
N ALA A 169 2.18 14.52 -1.84
CA ALA A 169 0.90 14.01 -2.33
C ALA A 169 1.09 12.70 -3.08
N THR A 170 0.00 11.93 -3.19
CA THR A 170 -0.11 10.79 -4.11
C THR A 170 -1.28 11.00 -5.05
N PHE A 171 -1.01 10.97 -6.34
CA PHE A 171 -2.02 11.05 -7.39
C PHE A 171 -2.05 9.75 -8.20
N SER A 172 -3.25 9.22 -8.44
CA SER A 172 -3.47 8.05 -9.29
C SER A 172 -4.07 8.47 -10.62
N THR A 173 -3.39 8.19 -11.72
CA THR A 173 -3.85 8.49 -13.08
C THR A 173 -3.95 7.22 -13.93
N LEU A 174 -4.80 7.24 -14.96
CA LEU A 174 -4.92 6.12 -15.90
C LEU A 174 -3.66 5.98 -16.75
N GLN A 175 -3.23 4.75 -16.95
CA GLN A 175 -2.09 4.38 -17.76
C GLN A 175 -2.45 3.20 -18.67
N THR A 176 -1.62 2.93 -19.67
CA THR A 176 -1.71 1.69 -20.42
C THR A 176 -1.44 0.50 -19.51
N LYS A 177 -2.16 -0.60 -19.67
CA LYS A 177 -1.99 -1.82 -18.88
C LYS A 177 -0.50 -2.25 -18.87
N GLY A 178 0.04 -2.44 -17.68
CA GLY A 178 1.44 -2.84 -17.48
C GLY A 178 2.49 -1.72 -17.61
N ALA A 179 2.07 -0.46 -17.79
CA ALA A 179 2.98 0.69 -17.95
C ALA A 179 3.21 1.46 -16.63
N HIS A 180 3.28 0.75 -15.51
CA HIS A 180 3.34 1.35 -14.15
C HIS A 180 4.76 1.79 -13.77
N ALA A 181 5.27 2.84 -14.44
CA ALA A 181 6.62 3.34 -14.20
C ALA A 181 6.73 4.84 -14.48
N ILE A 182 7.76 5.46 -13.89
CA ILE A 182 8.23 6.81 -14.23
C ILE A 182 8.97 6.69 -15.57
N LYS A 183 8.56 7.45 -16.56
CA LYS A 183 9.14 7.45 -17.92
C LYS A 183 9.52 8.84 -18.35
N SER A 184 10.47 8.95 -19.29
CA SER A 184 10.83 10.23 -19.91
C SER A 184 11.25 11.28 -18.87
N ILE A 185 12.17 10.91 -17.98
CA ILE A 185 12.66 11.80 -16.94
C ILE A 185 13.33 13.02 -17.56
N HIS A 186 12.96 14.21 -17.09
CA HIS A 186 13.52 15.47 -17.55
C HIS A 186 13.48 16.54 -16.46
N SER A 187 14.22 17.62 -16.65
CA SER A 187 14.19 18.84 -15.83
C SER A 187 13.94 20.05 -16.70
N PHE A 188 13.42 21.12 -16.13
CA PHE A 188 13.29 22.38 -16.87
C PHE A 188 13.40 23.63 -16.00
N ALA A 189 13.75 24.75 -16.65
CA ALA A 189 13.65 26.08 -16.09
C ALA A 189 12.76 26.94 -16.98
N GLU A 190 11.79 27.62 -16.40
CA GLU A 190 10.72 28.32 -17.10
C GLU A 190 10.42 29.70 -16.52
N ASP A 191 10.12 30.65 -17.43
CA ASP A 191 9.46 31.91 -17.16
C ASP A 191 7.95 31.77 -17.40
N PHE A 192 7.16 31.52 -16.35
CA PHE A 192 5.71 31.37 -16.51
C PHE A 192 4.91 32.68 -16.50
N ARG A 193 5.58 33.85 -16.30
CA ARG A 193 4.95 35.17 -16.54
C ARG A 193 4.73 35.42 -18.04
N ARG A 194 5.67 34.97 -18.87
CA ARG A 194 5.64 35.04 -20.33
C ARG A 194 5.37 36.45 -20.85
N THR A 195 6.11 37.43 -20.32
CA THR A 195 6.04 38.84 -20.72
C THR A 195 7.38 39.31 -21.25
N GLU A 196 7.39 40.44 -21.98
CA GLU A 196 8.60 41.07 -22.49
C GLU A 196 9.52 41.51 -21.33
N GLU A 197 8.94 42.04 -20.25
CA GLU A 197 9.68 42.43 -19.05
C GLU A 197 10.37 41.22 -18.41
N SER A 198 9.64 40.10 -18.20
CA SER A 198 10.18 38.91 -17.57
C SER A 198 11.23 38.20 -18.43
N ARG A 199 11.15 38.34 -19.76
CA ARG A 199 12.17 37.84 -20.70
C ARG A 199 13.54 38.46 -20.45
N GLY A 200 13.61 39.76 -20.06
CA GLY A 200 14.85 40.45 -19.72
C GLY A 200 15.50 40.00 -18.41
N GLN A 201 14.88 39.09 -17.67
CA GLN A 201 15.34 38.64 -16.35
C GLN A 201 15.89 37.21 -16.42
N VAL A 202 17.08 37.00 -15.86
CA VAL A 202 17.78 35.70 -15.90
C VAL A 202 17.22 34.74 -14.84
N ARG A 203 16.99 33.50 -15.27
CA ARG A 203 16.73 32.34 -14.41
C ARG A 203 17.83 31.32 -14.64
N ARG A 204 18.44 30.84 -13.53
CA ARG A 204 19.49 29.83 -13.62
C ARG A 204 19.41 28.89 -12.44
N ALA A 205 19.48 27.58 -12.72
CA ALA A 205 19.57 26.54 -11.69
C ALA A 205 20.45 25.38 -12.16
N LYS A 206 21.09 24.74 -11.19
CA LYS A 206 21.79 23.46 -11.37
C LYS A 206 20.81 22.32 -11.07
N PHE A 207 20.83 21.32 -11.92
CA PHE A 207 20.08 20.06 -11.80
C PHE A 207 21.11 18.94 -11.69
N THR A 208 21.22 18.34 -10.50
CA THR A 208 22.34 17.48 -10.11
C THR A 208 21.88 16.20 -9.44
N ASN A 209 22.79 15.22 -9.32
CA ASN A 209 22.59 14.00 -8.56
C ASN A 209 21.34 13.21 -8.96
N PHE A 210 21.14 13.01 -10.27
CA PHE A 210 20.00 12.24 -10.75
C PHE A 210 20.25 10.74 -10.65
N PHE A 211 19.28 10.04 -10.05
CA PHE A 211 19.28 8.59 -9.93
C PHE A 211 17.89 8.03 -10.26
N ALA A 212 17.86 6.85 -10.88
CA ALA A 212 16.63 6.10 -11.13
C ALA A 212 16.80 4.65 -10.65
N LYS A 213 15.73 4.10 -10.05
CA LYS A 213 15.64 2.69 -9.66
C LYS A 213 14.58 2.02 -10.56
N PRO A 214 14.97 1.14 -11.48
CA PRO A 214 14.02 0.35 -12.26
C PRO A 214 13.21 -0.58 -11.37
N LEU A 215 12.02 -0.98 -11.81
CA LEU A 215 11.18 -1.93 -11.09
C LEU A 215 11.95 -3.24 -10.81
N GLY A 216 12.11 -3.56 -9.52
CA GLY A 216 12.86 -4.73 -9.07
C GLY A 216 14.37 -4.68 -9.35
N GLY A 217 14.91 -3.51 -9.72
CA GLY A 217 16.33 -3.29 -9.99
C GLY A 217 17.02 -2.43 -8.94
N GLU A 218 18.31 -2.19 -9.15
CA GLU A 218 19.13 -1.34 -8.30
C GLU A 218 19.12 0.11 -8.79
N TRP A 219 19.43 1.06 -7.89
CA TRP A 219 19.62 2.45 -8.23
C TRP A 219 20.77 2.66 -9.21
N LYS A 220 20.54 3.45 -10.23
CA LYS A 220 21.52 3.81 -11.26
C LYS A 220 21.63 5.32 -11.38
N ALA A 221 22.86 5.83 -11.43
CA ALA A 221 23.11 7.22 -11.75
C ALA A 221 22.67 7.53 -13.19
N ILE A 222 22.14 8.72 -13.43
CA ILE A 222 21.81 9.22 -14.75
C ILE A 222 22.85 10.28 -15.10
N GLU A 223 23.76 9.94 -16.02
CA GLU A 223 24.92 10.75 -16.38
C GLU A 223 24.73 11.50 -17.70
N ASP A 224 23.78 11.08 -18.50
CA ASP A 224 23.50 11.70 -19.81
C ASP A 224 22.40 12.75 -19.69
N GLY A 225 22.57 13.86 -20.43
CA GLY A 225 21.58 14.91 -20.57
C GLY A 225 21.45 15.38 -22.01
N ARG A 226 20.23 15.59 -22.48
CA ARG A 226 19.97 16.23 -23.78
C ARG A 226 19.36 17.60 -23.56
N PHE A 227 20.03 18.63 -24.06
CA PHE A 227 19.55 20.00 -23.97
C PHE A 227 18.49 20.26 -25.06
N THR A 228 17.30 20.67 -24.65
CA THR A 228 16.23 21.09 -25.56
C THR A 228 15.54 22.34 -25.02
N ALA A 229 14.65 22.91 -25.82
CA ALA A 229 13.83 24.06 -25.44
C ALA A 229 12.49 24.00 -26.19
N ASP A 230 11.52 24.80 -25.77
CA ASP A 230 10.27 24.97 -26.50
C ASP A 230 10.49 25.60 -27.87
N SER A 231 9.42 25.77 -28.68
CA SER A 231 9.47 26.31 -30.04
C SER A 231 9.59 27.85 -30.10
N ASN A 232 9.68 28.55 -28.95
CA ASN A 232 9.87 29.99 -28.91
C ASN A 232 11.19 30.37 -29.63
N PRO A 233 11.20 31.35 -30.56
CA PRO A 233 12.39 31.72 -31.34
C PRO A 233 13.46 32.45 -30.53
N ILE A 234 13.18 32.89 -29.31
CA ILE A 234 14.13 33.62 -28.46
C ILE A 234 15.27 32.69 -28.02
N MET A 235 16.51 33.09 -28.32
CA MET A 235 17.70 32.27 -28.08
C MET A 235 18.53 32.70 -26.87
N THR A 236 17.95 33.45 -25.92
CA THR A 236 18.60 33.78 -24.65
C THR A 236 18.56 32.61 -23.70
N ILE A 237 19.20 31.51 -24.07
CA ILE A 237 19.21 30.22 -23.37
C ILE A 237 20.61 29.64 -23.34
N ASP A 238 20.93 28.83 -22.32
CA ASP A 238 22.16 28.06 -22.28
C ASP A 238 21.99 26.82 -21.40
N ALA A 239 22.80 25.79 -21.67
CA ALA A 239 22.99 24.65 -20.81
C ALA A 239 24.48 24.38 -20.64
N GLU A 240 24.90 24.13 -19.41
CA GLU A 240 26.30 23.95 -19.05
C GLU A 240 26.47 22.66 -18.24
N GLN A 241 27.55 21.92 -18.51
CA GLN A 241 27.95 20.80 -17.67
C GLN A 241 28.55 21.35 -16.36
N VAL A 242 28.05 20.85 -15.24
CA VAL A 242 28.57 21.15 -13.89
C VAL A 242 28.91 19.87 -13.15
N GLU A 243 29.49 19.98 -11.98
CA GLU A 243 29.75 18.82 -11.13
C GLU A 243 28.45 18.08 -10.80
N ASN A 244 28.41 16.76 -11.02
CA ASN A 244 27.30 15.85 -10.81
C ASN A 244 26.01 16.18 -11.61
N GLY A 245 26.08 16.99 -12.67
CA GLY A 245 24.89 17.35 -13.43
C GLY A 245 25.07 18.46 -14.43
N PHE A 246 24.03 19.26 -14.59
CA PHE A 246 23.95 20.32 -15.60
C PHE A 246 23.28 21.56 -15.00
N ALA A 247 23.65 22.74 -15.51
CA ALA A 247 22.95 23.98 -15.24
C ALA A 247 22.13 24.40 -16.47
N LEU A 248 20.92 24.90 -16.24
CA LEU A 248 20.05 25.50 -17.24
C LEU A 248 19.90 26.99 -16.98
N THR A 249 20.00 27.81 -18.02
CA THR A 249 19.83 29.26 -17.98
C THR A 249 18.85 29.72 -19.04
N THR A 250 17.94 30.62 -18.69
CA THR A 250 17.06 31.29 -19.64
C THR A 250 16.81 32.75 -19.27
N GLY A 251 16.57 33.58 -20.28
CA GLY A 251 16.26 35.00 -20.16
C GLY A 251 17.49 35.93 -20.09
N GLY A 252 17.24 37.22 -20.04
CA GLY A 252 18.27 38.26 -20.07
C GLY A 252 19.10 38.27 -21.36
N ASP A 253 20.39 38.52 -21.22
CA ASP A 253 21.38 38.52 -22.29
C ASP A 253 22.12 37.17 -22.41
N THR A 254 21.49 36.08 -22.00
CA THR A 254 22.10 34.74 -22.04
C THR A 254 22.44 34.35 -23.47
N VAL A 255 23.63 33.77 -23.66
CA VAL A 255 24.11 33.26 -24.97
C VAL A 255 24.39 31.78 -24.86
N ASN A 256 23.94 30.98 -25.84
CA ASN A 256 24.21 29.54 -25.88
C ASN A 256 25.69 29.28 -26.22
N SER A 257 26.53 29.16 -25.19
CA SER A 257 27.98 29.08 -25.33
C SER A 257 28.60 27.75 -24.87
N HIS A 258 27.85 26.90 -24.19
CA HIS A 258 28.35 25.63 -23.64
C HIS A 258 27.80 24.42 -24.40
N ILE A 259 26.62 23.92 -24.05
CA ILE A 259 25.98 22.80 -24.76
C ILE A 259 25.05 23.38 -25.79
N LYS A 260 25.27 23.01 -27.09
CA LYS A 260 24.40 23.48 -28.17
C LYS A 260 22.99 22.93 -28.01
N LEU A 261 22.01 23.74 -28.37
CA LEU A 261 20.61 23.31 -28.42
C LEU A 261 20.46 22.03 -29.26
N MET A 262 19.74 21.05 -28.74
CA MET A 262 19.49 19.69 -29.26
C MET A 262 20.64 18.69 -29.07
N ASP A 263 21.80 19.11 -28.56
CA ASP A 263 22.94 18.24 -28.34
C ASP A 263 22.80 17.43 -27.02
N TYR A 264 23.53 16.33 -26.98
CA TYR A 264 23.73 15.50 -25.79
C TYR A 264 25.04 15.90 -25.11
N ALA A 265 25.03 15.81 -23.78
CA ALA A 265 26.24 15.96 -22.96
C ALA A 265 26.26 14.89 -21.87
N LYS A 266 27.44 14.60 -21.35
CA LYS A 266 27.64 13.66 -20.24
C LYS A 266 28.25 14.36 -19.07
N THR A 267 27.81 14.00 -17.86
CA THR A 267 28.44 14.34 -16.62
C THR A 267 28.85 13.07 -15.88
N LYS A 268 29.75 13.17 -14.94
CA LYS A 268 30.04 12.07 -14.01
C LYS A 268 29.28 12.36 -12.73
N VAL A 269 28.39 11.46 -12.35
CA VAL A 269 27.67 11.52 -11.09
C VAL A 269 28.41 10.69 -10.05
N GLY A 270 28.65 11.27 -8.87
CA GLY A 270 29.33 10.64 -7.76
C GLY A 270 28.51 9.56 -7.06
N GLN A 271 28.84 9.29 -5.81
CA GLN A 271 28.08 8.37 -4.98
C GLN A 271 26.67 8.90 -4.69
N ARG A 272 25.73 8.00 -4.42
CA ARG A 272 24.37 8.37 -4.00
C ARG A 272 24.41 9.25 -2.74
N PRO A 273 23.80 10.43 -2.75
CA PRO A 273 23.71 11.28 -1.56
C PRO A 273 22.93 10.59 -0.42
N ASP A 274 23.20 10.97 0.85
CA ASP A 274 22.51 10.41 2.02
C ASP A 274 20.98 10.52 1.91
N ALA A 275 20.48 11.62 1.37
CA ALA A 275 19.04 11.77 1.11
C ALA A 275 18.51 10.72 0.13
N CYS A 276 19.27 10.39 -0.93
CA CYS A 276 18.89 9.33 -1.86
C CYS A 276 19.01 7.95 -1.22
N LEU A 277 20.02 7.69 -0.37
CA LEU A 277 20.14 6.45 0.39
C LEU A 277 18.95 6.26 1.35
N ALA A 278 18.46 7.34 1.95
CA ALA A 278 17.30 7.29 2.86
C ALA A 278 16.00 6.83 2.16
N LEU A 279 15.92 6.87 0.83
CA LEU A 279 14.77 6.32 0.09
C LEU A 279 14.71 4.80 0.13
N ASP A 280 15.81 4.10 0.39
CA ASP A 280 15.82 2.65 0.49
C ASP A 280 14.89 2.17 1.62
N ALA A 281 14.85 2.90 2.73
CA ALA A 281 13.94 2.59 3.83
C ALA A 281 12.44 2.78 3.47
N LEU A 282 12.13 3.60 2.46
CA LEU A 282 10.77 3.77 1.94
C LEU A 282 10.44 2.74 0.84
N ALA A 283 11.46 2.25 0.13
CA ALA A 283 11.31 1.33 -0.99
C ALA A 283 11.16 -0.14 -0.56
N ASP A 284 11.77 -0.54 0.55
CA ASP A 284 11.91 -1.95 0.98
C ASP A 284 10.98 -2.33 2.14
N SER A 285 9.78 -1.78 2.21
CA SER A 285 8.82 -2.14 3.28
C SER A 285 8.27 -3.57 3.16
N LYS A 286 8.39 -4.22 2.00
CA LYS A 286 7.87 -5.58 1.77
C LYS A 286 8.93 -6.63 2.05
N GLN A 287 8.65 -7.54 3.00
CA GLN A 287 9.51 -8.65 3.35
C GLN A 287 8.80 -9.99 3.12
N VAL A 288 9.53 -10.98 2.62
CA VAL A 288 9.05 -12.37 2.53
C VAL A 288 9.39 -13.07 3.86
N LEU A 289 8.38 -13.38 4.67
CA LEU A 289 8.60 -14.08 5.95
C LEU A 289 8.63 -15.59 5.79
N PHE A 290 7.78 -16.13 4.92
CA PHE A 290 7.76 -17.57 4.63
C PHE A 290 7.64 -17.76 3.12
N LYS A 291 8.45 -18.68 2.60
CA LYS A 291 8.51 -18.98 1.17
C LYS A 291 8.33 -20.49 0.96
N ASN A 292 7.50 -20.84 0.00
CA ASN A 292 7.28 -22.25 -0.36
C ASN A 292 8.60 -23.00 -0.60
N ASN A 293 8.64 -24.22 -0.14
CA ASN A 293 9.78 -25.13 -0.14
C ASN A 293 10.93 -24.80 0.85
N ASP A 294 10.82 -23.72 1.64
CA ASP A 294 11.75 -23.48 2.76
C ASP A 294 11.43 -24.44 3.92
N ALA A 295 12.46 -24.75 4.73
CA ALA A 295 12.30 -25.64 5.87
C ALA A 295 12.03 -24.86 7.16
N VAL A 296 11.28 -25.47 8.08
CA VAL A 296 11.14 -25.04 9.48
C VAL A 296 11.73 -26.13 10.36
N GLU A 297 12.71 -25.78 11.19
CA GLU A 297 13.43 -26.74 12.08
C GLU A 297 13.86 -28.03 11.36
N GLY A 298 14.33 -27.90 10.12
CA GLY A 298 14.78 -29.02 9.27
C GLY A 298 13.64 -29.79 8.55
N VAL A 299 12.37 -29.46 8.81
CA VAL A 299 11.23 -30.08 8.12
C VAL A 299 10.86 -29.25 6.90
N LYS A 300 10.99 -29.85 5.70
CA LYS A 300 10.62 -29.19 4.44
C LYS A 300 9.12 -28.90 4.41
N THR A 301 8.76 -27.66 4.11
CA THR A 301 7.37 -27.20 3.96
C THR A 301 7.08 -26.90 2.51
N ALA A 302 6.15 -27.64 1.91
CA ALA A 302 5.82 -27.46 0.50
C ALA A 302 5.13 -26.12 0.25
N VAL A 303 4.19 -25.72 1.12
CA VAL A 303 3.39 -24.50 0.96
C VAL A 303 3.12 -23.84 2.32
N TYR A 304 3.25 -22.52 2.37
CA TYR A 304 2.81 -21.70 3.51
C TYR A 304 1.51 -20.99 3.17
N ARG A 305 0.52 -21.08 4.09
CA ARG A 305 -0.82 -20.51 3.91
C ARG A 305 -1.33 -19.90 5.21
N ILE A 306 -2.44 -19.17 5.13
CA ILE A 306 -3.28 -18.75 6.26
C ILE A 306 -2.50 -17.91 7.28
N PRO A 307 -2.16 -16.68 6.96
CA PRO A 307 -1.40 -15.80 7.85
C PRO A 307 -2.25 -15.27 9.00
N ALA A 308 -1.65 -15.16 10.18
CA ALA A 308 -2.15 -14.37 11.31
C ALA A 308 -1.02 -13.54 11.93
N LEU A 309 -1.34 -12.34 12.42
CA LEU A 309 -0.38 -11.35 12.91
C LEU A 309 -0.93 -10.65 14.16
N CYS A 310 -0.11 -10.54 15.19
CA CYS A 310 -0.44 -9.68 16.32
C CYS A 310 0.77 -8.87 16.81
N THR A 311 0.47 -7.76 17.49
CA THR A 311 1.43 -7.01 18.31
C THR A 311 1.29 -7.49 19.74
N ALA A 312 2.36 -8.06 20.27
CA ALA A 312 2.45 -8.53 21.65
C ALA A 312 2.38 -7.36 22.66
N PRO A 313 2.06 -7.61 23.93
CA PRO A 313 1.95 -6.55 24.94
C PRO A 313 3.21 -5.68 25.13
N ASN A 314 4.40 -6.20 24.83
CA ASN A 314 5.66 -5.45 24.87
C ASN A 314 6.01 -4.71 23.56
N GLY A 315 5.17 -4.82 22.53
CA GLY A 315 5.40 -4.23 21.21
C GLY A 315 6.09 -5.14 20.20
N ASP A 316 6.53 -6.34 20.58
CA ASP A 316 7.04 -7.34 19.64
C ASP A 316 5.94 -7.77 18.66
N LEU A 317 6.31 -8.12 17.44
CA LEU A 317 5.38 -8.68 16.47
C LEU A 317 5.47 -10.21 16.46
N VAL A 318 4.32 -10.86 16.36
CA VAL A 318 4.22 -12.31 16.25
C VAL A 318 3.44 -12.66 15.00
N ALA A 319 4.10 -13.33 14.05
CA ALA A 319 3.55 -13.78 12.77
C ALA A 319 3.49 -15.30 12.74
N VAL A 320 2.32 -15.85 12.41
CA VAL A 320 2.12 -17.29 12.25
C VAL A 320 1.44 -17.61 10.92
N CYS A 321 1.62 -18.85 10.47
CA CYS A 321 0.91 -19.39 9.32
C CYS A 321 0.91 -20.92 9.34
N ASP A 322 0.06 -21.53 8.50
CA ASP A 322 0.16 -22.95 8.19
C ASP A 322 1.49 -23.28 7.50
N ALA A 323 2.17 -24.27 7.99
CA ALA A 323 3.28 -24.96 7.32
C ALA A 323 2.77 -26.30 6.79
N ARG A 324 2.41 -26.36 5.51
CA ARG A 324 1.81 -27.52 4.84
C ARG A 324 2.92 -28.34 4.17
N HIS A 325 3.19 -29.53 4.69
CA HIS A 325 4.40 -30.29 4.33
C HIS A 325 4.27 -31.04 2.99
N GLU A 326 3.05 -31.42 2.61
CA GLU A 326 2.77 -32.24 1.42
C GLU A 326 1.82 -31.58 0.42
N GLY A 327 2.06 -30.30 0.11
CA GLY A 327 1.28 -29.53 -0.87
C GLY A 327 0.28 -28.56 -0.24
N GLY A 328 -0.53 -27.88 -1.07
CA GLY A 328 -1.37 -26.76 -0.66
C GLY A 328 -2.76 -27.12 -0.11
N GLY A 329 -3.08 -28.42 0.07
CA GLY A 329 -4.39 -28.88 0.54
C GLY A 329 -4.72 -28.34 1.94
N ASP A 330 -5.98 -27.97 2.17
CA ASP A 330 -6.49 -27.55 3.47
C ASP A 330 -6.59 -28.72 4.45
N LEU A 331 -6.87 -28.46 5.73
CA LEU A 331 -6.89 -29.45 6.80
C LEU A 331 -7.75 -30.67 6.48
N ASN A 332 -8.89 -30.50 5.78
CA ASN A 332 -9.79 -31.56 5.36
C ASN A 332 -9.23 -32.51 4.27
N HIS A 333 -8.05 -32.27 3.74
CA HIS A 333 -7.37 -33.14 2.77
C HIS A 333 -6.47 -34.21 3.44
N ALA A 334 -6.46 -34.29 4.77
CA ALA A 334 -5.68 -35.26 5.54
C ALA A 334 -4.19 -35.25 5.15
N LYS A 335 -3.54 -34.11 5.29
CA LYS A 335 -2.13 -33.89 5.05
C LYS A 335 -1.46 -33.32 6.30
N PRO A 336 -0.14 -33.56 6.53
CA PRO A 336 0.56 -33.03 7.69
C PRO A 336 0.67 -31.50 7.57
N ILE A 337 0.12 -30.80 8.60
CA ILE A 337 0.17 -29.33 8.74
C ILE A 337 0.55 -28.99 10.17
N ASN A 338 1.50 -28.09 10.33
CA ASN A 338 1.88 -27.49 11.63
C ASN A 338 1.78 -25.98 11.55
N ILE A 339 1.77 -25.30 12.69
CA ILE A 339 1.77 -23.82 12.76
C ILE A 339 3.22 -23.33 12.90
N ALA A 340 3.71 -22.65 11.88
CA ALA A 340 5.00 -21.97 11.89
C ALA A 340 4.88 -20.56 12.44
N ILE A 341 5.87 -20.13 13.23
CA ILE A 341 5.90 -18.83 13.90
C ILE A 341 7.25 -18.14 13.67
N ARG A 342 7.22 -16.82 13.47
CA ARG A 342 8.36 -15.90 13.55
C ARG A 342 8.02 -14.72 14.46
N ARG A 343 9.05 -14.09 15.03
CA ARG A 343 8.90 -12.90 15.89
C ARG A 343 9.84 -11.80 15.44
N SER A 344 9.41 -10.56 15.66
CA SER A 344 10.21 -9.35 15.48
C SER A 344 10.16 -8.49 16.73
N SER A 345 11.31 -8.02 17.21
CA SER A 345 11.43 -7.09 18.35
C SER A 345 11.81 -5.67 17.93
N ASP A 346 11.82 -5.37 16.64
CA ASP A 346 12.28 -4.10 16.06
C ASP A 346 11.26 -3.46 15.11
N GLY A 347 9.97 -3.78 15.31
CA GLY A 347 8.86 -3.24 14.51
C GLY A 347 8.76 -3.86 13.12
N GLY A 348 9.24 -5.09 12.94
CA GLY A 348 9.14 -5.82 11.68
C GLY A 348 10.33 -5.63 10.74
N LYS A 349 11.42 -5.00 11.19
CA LYS A 349 12.63 -4.83 10.36
C LYS A 349 13.40 -6.13 10.22
N THR A 350 13.52 -6.89 11.31
CA THR A 350 14.13 -8.22 11.31
C THR A 350 13.23 -9.24 12.02
N TRP A 351 13.36 -10.51 11.65
CA TRP A 351 12.54 -11.61 12.15
C TRP A 351 13.41 -12.80 12.57
N THR A 352 12.98 -13.49 13.63
CA THR A 352 13.63 -14.75 14.05
C THR A 352 13.54 -15.81 12.96
N GLU A 353 14.39 -16.85 13.03
CA GLU A 353 14.15 -18.06 12.25
C GLU A 353 12.79 -18.68 12.61
N PRO A 354 12.12 -19.35 11.64
CA PRO A 354 10.82 -19.97 11.88
C PRO A 354 10.96 -21.20 12.77
N VAL A 355 10.01 -21.33 13.72
CA VAL A 355 9.88 -22.53 14.56
C VAL A 355 8.41 -22.98 14.59
N PHE A 356 8.11 -24.19 15.03
CA PHE A 356 6.74 -24.64 15.24
C PHE A 356 6.25 -24.28 16.65
N THR A 357 5.00 -23.83 16.77
CA THR A 357 4.36 -23.64 18.09
C THR A 357 4.10 -24.96 18.79
N TRP A 358 3.84 -26.00 18.00
CA TRP A 358 3.67 -27.39 18.41
C TRP A 358 3.93 -28.29 17.21
N LYS A 359 4.52 -29.50 17.44
CA LYS A 359 4.70 -30.52 16.40
C LYS A 359 3.65 -31.61 16.56
N TRP A 360 2.69 -31.62 15.65
CA TRP A 360 1.68 -32.66 15.60
C TRP A 360 2.27 -33.97 15.09
N ALA A 361 1.89 -35.08 15.74
CA ALA A 361 2.33 -36.41 15.32
C ALA A 361 1.71 -36.80 13.98
N TRP A 362 2.57 -37.16 13.03
CA TRP A 362 2.15 -37.69 11.72
C TRP A 362 3.02 -38.90 11.40
N ASN A 363 2.48 -40.10 11.62
CA ASN A 363 3.18 -41.38 11.49
C ASN A 363 2.17 -42.49 11.14
N ASP A 364 2.62 -43.76 11.13
CA ASP A 364 1.75 -44.90 10.78
C ASP A 364 0.55 -45.09 11.71
N ASP A 365 0.60 -44.65 12.95
CA ASP A 365 -0.44 -44.82 13.95
C ASP A 365 -1.34 -43.59 14.12
N GLU A 366 -0.83 -42.39 13.90
CA GLU A 366 -1.49 -41.11 14.19
C GLU A 366 -1.30 -40.11 13.08
N HIS A 367 -2.40 -39.45 12.63
CA HIS A 367 -2.40 -38.41 11.61
C HIS A 367 -3.01 -37.13 12.18
N TRP A 368 -2.26 -36.46 13.06
CA TRP A 368 -2.63 -35.17 13.60
C TRP A 368 -2.12 -34.02 12.73
N ALA A 369 -2.97 -33.02 12.50
CA ALA A 369 -2.60 -31.79 11.82
C ALA A 369 -3.30 -30.59 12.44
N GLY A 370 -2.64 -29.42 12.45
CA GLY A 370 -3.20 -28.17 12.96
C GLY A 370 -3.12 -27.08 11.88
N SER A 371 -4.20 -26.28 11.72
CA SER A 371 -4.37 -25.28 10.67
C SER A 371 -5.22 -24.08 11.12
N ASP A 372 -5.26 -23.04 10.30
CA ASP A 372 -6.04 -21.81 10.48
C ASP A 372 -5.72 -21.06 11.78
N PRO A 373 -4.46 -20.69 12.03
CA PRO A 373 -4.08 -20.00 13.25
C PRO A 373 -4.75 -18.63 13.36
N SER A 374 -5.08 -18.24 14.61
CA SER A 374 -5.66 -16.94 14.91
C SER A 374 -5.29 -16.47 16.32
N PHE A 375 -5.24 -15.15 16.53
CA PHE A 375 -4.82 -14.56 17.78
C PHE A 375 -5.91 -13.77 18.50
N ILE A 376 -5.86 -13.77 19.83
CA ILE A 376 -6.36 -12.71 20.70
C ILE A 376 -5.21 -12.26 21.62
N VAL A 377 -5.02 -10.95 21.75
CA VAL A 377 -4.10 -10.37 22.73
C VAL A 377 -4.92 -9.83 23.87
N ASP A 378 -4.75 -10.39 25.05
CA ASP A 378 -5.37 -9.92 26.29
C ASP A 378 -4.51 -8.80 26.90
N ALA A 379 -4.97 -7.58 26.77
CA ALA A 379 -4.26 -6.39 27.26
C ALA A 379 -4.18 -6.33 28.79
N GLU A 380 -5.08 -6.98 29.52
CA GLU A 380 -5.12 -6.98 31.00
C GLU A 380 -4.13 -7.99 31.58
N THR A 381 -4.18 -9.24 31.13
CA THR A 381 -3.27 -10.29 31.64
C THR A 381 -1.93 -10.31 30.93
N LYS A 382 -1.76 -9.50 29.87
CA LYS A 382 -0.55 -9.43 29.04
C LYS A 382 -0.21 -10.75 28.35
N LYS A 383 -1.23 -11.55 28.04
CA LYS A 383 -1.08 -12.83 27.33
C LYS A 383 -1.47 -12.73 25.88
N ILE A 384 -0.87 -13.59 25.07
CA ILE A 384 -1.29 -13.88 23.71
C ILE A 384 -1.96 -15.25 23.72
N VAL A 385 -3.17 -15.33 23.18
CA VAL A 385 -3.92 -16.57 22.99
C VAL A 385 -3.91 -16.92 21.51
N LEU A 386 -3.44 -18.11 21.16
CA LEU A 386 -3.38 -18.66 19.83
C LEU A 386 -4.41 -19.78 19.69
N PHE A 387 -5.35 -19.64 18.77
CA PHE A 387 -6.33 -20.65 18.39
C PHE A 387 -5.96 -21.30 17.08
N TYR A 388 -6.36 -22.54 16.89
CA TYR A 388 -6.28 -23.25 15.60
C TYR A 388 -7.17 -24.49 15.60
N ASN A 389 -7.53 -24.93 14.39
CA ASN A 389 -8.27 -26.15 14.17
C ASN A 389 -7.32 -27.33 14.10
N VAL A 390 -7.71 -28.45 14.70
CA VAL A 390 -6.92 -29.68 14.73
C VAL A 390 -7.75 -30.84 14.21
N TRP A 391 -7.13 -31.71 13.45
CA TRP A 391 -7.79 -32.92 12.96
C TRP A 391 -6.89 -34.15 13.10
N GLU A 392 -7.43 -35.17 13.76
CA GLU A 392 -6.89 -36.52 13.76
C GLU A 392 -7.65 -37.34 12.70
N SER A 393 -7.06 -37.45 11.49
CA SER A 393 -7.77 -37.92 10.30
C SER A 393 -8.01 -39.43 10.26
N LYS A 394 -7.27 -40.25 11.03
CA LYS A 394 -7.48 -41.69 11.13
C LYS A 394 -8.67 -42.07 12.03
N LYS A 395 -8.88 -41.31 13.08
CA LYS A 395 -9.87 -41.65 14.13
C LYS A 395 -11.14 -40.80 14.03
N ARG A 396 -11.09 -39.62 13.40
CA ARG A 396 -12.21 -38.66 13.37
C ARG A 396 -12.50 -38.20 11.96
N HIS A 397 -13.38 -38.89 11.26
CA HIS A 397 -13.69 -38.58 9.86
C HIS A 397 -14.40 -37.23 9.70
N GLY A 398 -13.64 -36.20 9.27
CA GLY A 398 -14.14 -34.89 8.90
C GLY A 398 -14.64 -34.02 10.04
N VAL A 399 -14.20 -34.28 11.27
CA VAL A 399 -14.55 -33.49 12.46
C VAL A 399 -13.31 -32.82 13.01
N PHE A 400 -13.28 -31.50 12.97
CA PHE A 400 -12.21 -30.73 13.56
C PHE A 400 -12.43 -30.55 15.06
N GLN A 401 -11.33 -30.43 15.78
CA GLN A 401 -11.26 -30.06 17.18
C GLN A 401 -10.67 -28.65 17.27
N PHE A 402 -10.98 -27.92 18.33
CA PHE A 402 -10.56 -26.54 18.54
C PHE A 402 -9.58 -26.46 19.68
N TYR A 403 -8.38 -26.00 19.38
CA TYR A 403 -7.29 -25.96 20.34
C TYR A 403 -6.86 -24.54 20.62
N VAL A 404 -6.37 -24.32 21.85
CA VAL A 404 -5.80 -23.07 22.29
C VAL A 404 -4.44 -23.28 22.95
N GLN A 405 -3.52 -22.38 22.68
CA GLN A 405 -2.24 -22.22 23.39
C GLN A 405 -2.12 -20.79 23.89
N GLU A 406 -1.43 -20.60 24.99
CA GLU A 406 -1.18 -19.29 25.59
C GLU A 406 0.32 -19.01 25.66
N SER A 407 0.69 -17.73 25.45
CA SER A 407 2.03 -17.21 25.71
C SER A 407 1.94 -16.06 26.71
N ALA A 408 2.74 -16.13 27.77
CA ALA A 408 2.89 -15.08 28.77
C ALA A 408 4.21 -14.29 28.62
N ASP A 409 5.01 -14.59 27.60
CA ASP A 409 6.34 -14.04 27.36
C ASP A 409 6.48 -13.41 25.95
N ASN A 410 5.36 -12.87 25.44
CA ASN A 410 5.28 -12.19 24.15
C ASN A 410 5.60 -13.10 22.95
N GLY A 411 5.08 -14.32 22.98
CA GLY A 411 5.20 -15.29 21.89
C GLY A 411 6.55 -16.03 21.82
N LYS A 412 7.40 -15.94 22.87
CA LYS A 412 8.67 -16.67 22.92
C LYS A 412 8.44 -18.15 23.18
N THR A 413 7.58 -18.46 24.14
CA THR A 413 7.17 -19.83 24.47
C THR A 413 5.66 -19.96 24.53
N TRP A 414 5.16 -21.16 24.30
CA TRP A 414 3.73 -21.48 24.24
C TRP A 414 3.39 -22.62 25.17
N SER A 415 2.22 -22.55 25.80
CA SER A 415 1.67 -23.65 26.60
C SER A 415 1.46 -24.90 25.73
N LYS A 416 1.26 -26.05 26.37
CA LYS A 416 0.74 -27.21 25.64
C LYS A 416 -0.64 -26.90 25.07
N PRO A 417 -0.97 -27.45 23.90
CA PRO A 417 -2.31 -27.31 23.30
C PRO A 417 -3.39 -27.83 24.24
N ARG A 418 -4.48 -27.05 24.42
CA ARG A 418 -5.66 -27.41 25.20
C ARG A 418 -6.87 -27.49 24.27
N ASP A 419 -7.59 -28.61 24.30
CA ASP A 419 -8.84 -28.80 23.57
C ASP A 419 -9.97 -28.01 24.24
N ILE A 420 -10.64 -27.12 23.53
CA ILE A 420 -11.79 -26.33 23.98
C ILE A 420 -13.07 -26.64 23.17
N SER A 421 -13.05 -27.71 22.39
CA SER A 421 -14.12 -28.02 21.44
C SER A 421 -15.50 -28.15 22.10
N SER A 422 -15.56 -28.82 23.26
CA SER A 422 -16.81 -28.96 24.02
C SER A 422 -17.27 -27.66 24.67
N ASP A 423 -16.33 -26.79 25.02
CA ASP A 423 -16.59 -25.56 25.76
C ASP A 423 -17.31 -24.51 24.88
N ILE A 424 -17.00 -24.50 23.58
CA ILE A 424 -17.53 -23.54 22.60
C ILE A 424 -18.59 -24.14 21.66
N ALA A 425 -19.12 -25.30 22.00
CA ALA A 425 -20.15 -25.98 21.20
C ALA A 425 -21.48 -25.21 21.24
N PHE A 426 -22.15 -25.12 20.09
CA PHE A 426 -23.48 -24.54 19.95
C PHE A 426 -24.54 -25.67 19.88
N PRO A 427 -25.67 -25.56 20.60
CA PRO A 427 -26.75 -26.54 20.49
C PRO A 427 -27.28 -26.70 19.05
N GLU A 428 -27.30 -25.63 18.29
CA GLU A 428 -27.75 -25.59 16.89
C GLU A 428 -26.77 -26.29 15.93
N TRP A 429 -25.47 -26.38 16.31
CA TRP A 429 -24.41 -26.97 15.52
C TRP A 429 -23.81 -28.19 16.23
N PRO A 430 -24.32 -29.41 15.95
CA PRO A 430 -23.85 -30.59 16.65
C PRO A 430 -22.35 -30.80 16.47
N PHE A 431 -21.60 -30.60 17.53
CA PHE A 431 -20.17 -30.85 17.56
C PHE A 431 -19.88 -32.35 17.41
N GLY A 432 -18.85 -32.68 16.65
CA GLY A 432 -18.40 -34.06 16.49
C GLY A 432 -19.05 -34.81 15.34
N LYS A 433 -19.85 -34.14 14.47
CA LYS A 433 -20.45 -34.75 13.26
C LYS A 433 -20.38 -33.75 12.11
N ARG A 434 -20.20 -34.29 10.90
CA ARG A 434 -20.56 -33.53 9.70
C ARG A 434 -22.08 -33.54 9.57
N ASP A 435 -22.64 -32.45 9.07
CA ASP A 435 -24.07 -32.45 8.68
C ASP A 435 -24.33 -33.35 7.49
N SER A 436 -25.63 -33.59 7.17
CA SER A 436 -26.04 -34.41 6.03
C SER A 436 -25.63 -33.84 4.67
N GLU A 437 -25.26 -32.56 4.61
CA GLU A 437 -24.84 -31.87 3.39
C GLU A 437 -23.29 -31.72 3.31
N GLY A 438 -22.57 -32.35 4.24
CA GLY A 438 -21.10 -32.33 4.29
C GLY A 438 -20.49 -31.06 4.93
N GLY A 439 -21.31 -30.23 5.56
CA GLY A 439 -20.85 -29.06 6.32
C GLY A 439 -20.02 -29.46 7.56
N PHE A 440 -19.10 -28.60 7.93
CA PHE A 440 -18.21 -28.77 9.08
C PHE A 440 -18.01 -27.43 9.78
N ILE A 441 -17.58 -27.50 11.05
CA ILE A 441 -17.35 -26.33 11.91
C ILE A 441 -15.85 -26.09 12.02
N PHE A 442 -15.44 -24.81 11.99
CA PHE A 442 -14.06 -24.41 12.24
C PHE A 442 -13.94 -23.00 12.81
N ILE A 443 -12.88 -22.73 13.61
CA ILE A 443 -12.52 -21.39 14.05
C ILE A 443 -11.86 -20.67 12.87
N THR A 444 -12.25 -19.42 12.61
CA THR A 444 -11.68 -18.64 11.49
C THR A 444 -10.27 -18.18 11.81
N SER A 445 -9.38 -18.20 10.80
CA SER A 445 -8.00 -17.73 10.91
C SER A 445 -7.88 -16.22 11.07
N GLY A 446 -6.73 -15.71 11.53
CA GLY A 446 -6.39 -14.29 11.65
C GLY A 446 -6.50 -13.79 13.08
N SER A 447 -7.48 -12.93 13.39
CA SER A 447 -7.58 -12.34 14.74
C SER A 447 -9.01 -12.27 15.25
N GLY A 448 -9.17 -12.54 16.55
CA GLY A 448 -10.29 -12.09 17.38
C GLY A 448 -9.95 -10.76 18.05
N ILE A 449 -10.74 -10.35 19.04
CA ILE A 449 -10.59 -9.08 19.74
C ILE A 449 -10.72 -9.23 21.26
N GLN A 450 -10.21 -8.24 22.01
CA GLN A 450 -10.68 -7.92 23.34
C GLN A 450 -11.62 -6.72 23.24
N ALA A 451 -12.87 -6.89 23.67
CA ALA A 451 -13.86 -5.82 23.73
C ALA A 451 -13.54 -4.85 24.88
N LYS A 452 -14.14 -3.65 24.87
CA LYS A 452 -13.90 -2.63 25.91
C LYS A 452 -14.28 -3.06 27.33
N ASP A 453 -15.21 -4.00 27.45
CA ASP A 453 -15.61 -4.57 28.74
C ASP A 453 -14.69 -5.70 29.24
N GLY A 454 -13.58 -5.96 28.52
CA GLY A 454 -12.61 -7.01 28.83
C GLY A 454 -12.93 -8.37 28.19
N THR A 455 -14.13 -8.56 27.63
CA THR A 455 -14.52 -9.81 26.97
C THR A 455 -13.60 -10.14 25.80
N LEU A 456 -13.02 -11.35 25.80
CA LEU A 456 -12.30 -11.89 24.67
C LEU A 456 -13.29 -12.52 23.69
N LEU A 457 -13.27 -12.11 22.40
CA LEU A 457 -14.23 -12.53 21.39
C LEU A 457 -13.54 -13.09 20.16
N HIS A 458 -14.10 -14.19 19.66
CA HIS A 458 -13.67 -14.80 18.41
C HIS A 458 -14.86 -15.30 17.59
N THR A 459 -14.60 -15.66 16.34
CA THR A 459 -15.61 -16.15 15.40
C THR A 459 -15.41 -17.63 15.08
N ILE A 460 -16.51 -18.33 14.91
CA ILE A 460 -16.58 -19.71 14.46
C ILE A 460 -17.60 -19.83 13.33
N VAL A 461 -17.35 -20.73 12.40
CA VAL A 461 -18.12 -20.93 11.18
C VAL A 461 -18.63 -22.36 11.11
N HIS A 462 -19.88 -22.50 10.70
CA HIS A 462 -20.39 -23.74 10.13
C HIS A 462 -20.56 -23.54 8.63
N VAL A 463 -19.74 -24.24 7.84
CA VAL A 463 -19.85 -24.22 6.36
C VAL A 463 -21.25 -24.69 5.97
N ASN A 464 -21.92 -23.92 5.12
CA ASN A 464 -23.31 -24.05 4.68
C ASN A 464 -24.39 -23.46 5.62
N ASP A 465 -24.10 -23.17 6.88
CA ASP A 465 -25.11 -22.57 7.77
C ASP A 465 -24.81 -21.09 8.11
N GLY A 466 -23.60 -20.74 8.60
CA GLY A 466 -23.25 -19.33 8.85
C GLY A 466 -22.19 -19.14 9.92
N ASN A 467 -22.34 -18.07 10.70
CA ASN A 467 -21.36 -17.57 11.65
C ASN A 467 -21.90 -17.60 13.09
N ALA A 468 -21.00 -17.71 14.06
CA ALA A 468 -21.32 -17.52 15.47
C ALA A 468 -20.13 -16.89 16.20
N LEU A 469 -20.37 -16.40 17.43
CA LEU A 469 -19.37 -15.86 18.33
C LEU A 469 -19.12 -16.80 19.50
N PHE A 470 -17.87 -16.97 19.86
CA PHE A 470 -17.46 -17.55 21.13
C PHE A 470 -16.44 -16.66 21.82
N GLY A 471 -16.19 -16.87 23.08
CA GLY A 471 -15.23 -16.05 23.80
C GLY A 471 -15.09 -16.40 25.27
N SER A 472 -14.51 -15.48 26.02
CA SER A 472 -14.22 -15.61 27.46
C SER A 472 -14.50 -14.30 28.19
N ASP A 473 -15.16 -14.37 29.35
CA ASP A 473 -15.34 -13.25 30.29
C ASP A 473 -14.34 -13.32 31.46
N ASP A 474 -13.40 -14.26 31.45
CA ASP A 474 -12.46 -14.52 32.54
C ASP A 474 -11.00 -14.66 32.09
N HIS A 475 -10.66 -13.92 31.03
CA HIS A 475 -9.31 -13.84 30.45
C HIS A 475 -8.77 -15.20 29.96
N GLY A 476 -9.62 -15.99 29.29
CA GLY A 476 -9.24 -17.24 28.62
C GLY A 476 -9.16 -18.46 29.56
N LYS A 477 -9.53 -18.32 30.86
CA LYS A 477 -9.60 -19.46 31.77
C LYS A 477 -10.68 -20.43 31.30
N THR A 478 -11.86 -19.89 31.00
CA THR A 478 -12.96 -20.64 30.38
C THR A 478 -13.40 -20.02 29.07
N TRP A 479 -13.85 -20.85 28.13
CA TRP A 479 -14.40 -20.45 26.84
C TRP A 479 -15.86 -20.90 26.75
N LYS A 480 -16.69 -20.12 26.05
CA LYS A 480 -18.11 -20.43 25.87
C LYS A 480 -18.68 -19.82 24.59
N PRO A 481 -19.79 -20.37 24.05
CA PRO A 481 -20.51 -19.72 22.98
C PRO A 481 -21.19 -18.43 23.45
N PHE A 482 -21.35 -17.45 22.56
CA PHE A 482 -22.12 -16.23 22.78
C PHE A 482 -23.33 -16.18 21.87
N GLY A 483 -24.53 -16.06 22.47
CA GLY A 483 -25.78 -15.92 21.74
C GLY A 483 -26.12 -17.12 20.85
N LYS A 484 -26.55 -16.85 19.62
CA LYS A 484 -26.99 -17.85 18.64
C LYS A 484 -26.29 -17.67 17.31
N PRO A 485 -26.12 -18.75 16.52
CA PRO A 485 -25.62 -18.64 15.15
C PRO A 485 -26.49 -17.73 14.27
N VAL A 486 -25.83 -17.05 13.32
CA VAL A 486 -26.48 -16.24 12.28
C VAL A 486 -26.20 -16.85 10.90
N LYS A 487 -27.24 -16.96 10.07
CA LYS A 487 -27.14 -17.55 8.74
C LYS A 487 -26.43 -16.63 7.74
N ASN A 488 -25.93 -17.23 6.66
CA ASN A 488 -25.28 -16.55 5.55
C ASN A 488 -23.91 -15.96 5.92
N GLY A 489 -22.93 -16.81 6.03
CA GLY A 489 -21.55 -16.44 6.28
C GLY A 489 -20.61 -17.61 6.07
N ASP A 490 -19.34 -17.27 5.91
CA ASP A 490 -18.19 -18.14 5.82
C ASP A 490 -17.08 -17.51 6.70
N GLU A 491 -15.81 -17.65 6.39
CA GLU A 491 -14.72 -17.04 7.17
C GLU A 491 -14.97 -15.56 7.48
N CYS A 492 -14.84 -15.18 8.73
CA CYS A 492 -15.27 -13.88 9.21
C CYS A 492 -14.38 -13.33 10.32
N LYS A 493 -14.56 -12.07 10.64
CA LYS A 493 -13.92 -11.40 11.76
C LYS A 493 -14.95 -10.60 12.55
N VAL A 494 -14.74 -10.51 13.84
CA VAL A 494 -15.54 -9.67 14.75
C VAL A 494 -14.82 -8.36 15.04
N VAL A 495 -15.59 -7.27 15.17
CA VAL A 495 -15.10 -5.98 15.65
C VAL A 495 -16.16 -5.32 16.53
N GLU A 496 -15.73 -4.62 17.59
CA GLU A 496 -16.63 -3.79 18.42
C GLU A 496 -16.84 -2.43 17.74
N LEU A 497 -18.08 -2.00 17.57
CA LEU A 497 -18.47 -0.71 17.01
C LEU A 497 -18.39 0.41 18.07
N SER A 498 -18.55 1.67 17.63
CA SER A 498 -18.42 2.84 18.52
C SER A 498 -19.48 2.86 19.64
N ASP A 499 -20.65 2.30 19.38
CA ASP A 499 -21.78 2.20 20.32
C ASP A 499 -21.70 0.95 21.22
N GLY A 500 -20.64 0.16 21.13
CA GLY A 500 -20.44 -1.08 21.91
C GLY A 500 -21.11 -2.32 21.31
N SER A 501 -21.84 -2.20 20.20
CA SER A 501 -22.36 -3.36 19.47
C SER A 501 -21.21 -4.15 18.79
N TRP A 502 -21.44 -5.42 18.49
CA TRP A 502 -20.46 -6.27 17.81
C TRP A 502 -20.86 -6.50 16.37
N MET A 503 -19.92 -6.35 15.46
CA MET A 503 -20.12 -6.57 14.04
C MET A 503 -19.26 -7.75 13.55
N ILE A 504 -19.87 -8.71 12.89
CA ILE A 504 -19.20 -9.73 12.09
C ILE A 504 -19.14 -9.26 10.64
N ASN A 505 -17.93 -9.23 10.06
CA ASN A 505 -17.70 -9.03 8.63
C ASN A 505 -17.28 -10.37 8.01
N SER A 506 -18.14 -10.93 7.17
CA SER A 506 -18.03 -12.29 6.68
C SER A 506 -17.79 -12.36 5.18
N ARG A 507 -16.91 -13.28 4.78
CA ARG A 507 -16.77 -13.78 3.41
C ARG A 507 -18.11 -14.32 2.94
N TRP A 508 -18.55 -13.92 1.72
CA TRP A 508 -19.80 -14.39 1.17
C TRP A 508 -19.79 -14.40 -0.36
N ARG A 509 -20.80 -15.06 -0.94
CA ARG A 509 -20.99 -15.18 -2.39
C ARG A 509 -21.43 -13.84 -3.00
N GLY A 510 -21.23 -13.65 -4.30
CA GLY A 510 -21.78 -12.53 -5.06
C GLY A 510 -20.88 -11.30 -5.17
N GLY A 511 -19.61 -11.40 -4.79
CA GLY A 511 -18.60 -10.35 -5.02
C GLY A 511 -18.61 -9.21 -4.01
N GLY A 512 -19.19 -9.43 -2.82
CA GLY A 512 -19.21 -8.49 -1.70
C GLY A 512 -19.11 -9.19 -0.35
N ARG A 513 -19.41 -8.47 0.75
CA ARG A 513 -19.31 -8.98 2.12
C ARG A 513 -20.68 -9.12 2.77
N GLN A 514 -20.86 -10.13 3.61
CA GLN A 514 -22.01 -10.25 4.49
C GLN A 514 -21.67 -9.62 5.84
N ILE A 515 -22.53 -8.75 6.33
CA ILE A 515 -22.36 -8.02 7.59
C ILE A 515 -23.48 -8.41 8.54
N HIS A 516 -23.12 -8.75 9.78
CA HIS A 516 -24.07 -9.05 10.86
C HIS A 516 -23.73 -8.18 12.06
N VAL A 517 -24.72 -7.52 12.66
CA VAL A 517 -24.54 -6.67 13.84
C VAL A 517 -25.44 -7.16 14.96
N THR A 518 -24.89 -7.23 16.18
CA THR A 518 -25.62 -7.58 17.40
C THR A 518 -25.41 -6.53 18.48
N LYS A 519 -26.47 -6.23 19.24
CA LYS A 519 -26.46 -5.32 20.40
C LYS A 519 -26.64 -6.06 21.73
N ASP A 520 -26.86 -7.36 21.66
CA ASP A 520 -27.23 -8.21 22.79
C ASP A 520 -26.34 -9.46 22.90
N ARG A 521 -25.05 -9.29 22.57
CA ARG A 521 -24.02 -10.34 22.67
C ARG A 521 -24.35 -11.58 21.81
N GLY A 522 -24.93 -11.38 20.61
CA GLY A 522 -25.20 -12.45 19.65
C GLY A 522 -26.55 -13.13 19.80
N ASN A 523 -27.45 -12.70 20.69
CA ASN A 523 -28.78 -13.29 20.80
C ASN A 523 -29.69 -12.93 19.64
N THR A 524 -29.55 -11.70 19.10
CA THR A 524 -30.24 -11.24 17.88
C THR A 524 -29.28 -10.56 16.93
N TRP A 525 -29.61 -10.59 15.63
CA TRP A 525 -28.75 -10.11 14.58
C TRP A 525 -29.50 -9.24 13.56
N GLU A 526 -28.93 -8.09 13.23
CA GLU A 526 -29.25 -7.31 12.04
C GLU A 526 -28.25 -7.63 10.93
N SER A 527 -28.75 -8.06 9.75
CA SER A 527 -27.89 -8.54 8.68
C SER A 527 -28.06 -7.73 7.40
N ARG A 528 -26.97 -7.41 6.72
CA ARG A 528 -26.96 -6.75 5.42
C ARG A 528 -25.85 -7.30 4.51
N TYR A 529 -26.10 -7.25 3.21
CA TYR A 529 -25.09 -7.55 2.20
C TYR A 529 -24.49 -6.26 1.66
N ASP A 530 -23.16 -6.16 1.68
CA ASP A 530 -22.41 -4.97 1.28
C ASP A 530 -21.63 -5.22 0.00
N LYS A 531 -22.13 -4.68 -1.12
CA LYS A 531 -21.46 -4.74 -2.42
C LYS A 531 -20.36 -3.69 -2.59
N THR A 532 -20.29 -2.67 -1.76
CA THR A 532 -19.25 -1.65 -1.83
C THR A 532 -17.91 -2.20 -1.35
N LEU A 533 -17.95 -3.25 -0.53
CA LEU A 533 -16.81 -4.04 -0.14
C LEU A 533 -16.63 -5.21 -1.15
N GLU A 534 -16.18 -4.88 -2.37
CA GLU A 534 -15.86 -5.90 -3.38
C GLU A 534 -14.93 -6.97 -2.81
N ASP A 535 -15.28 -8.25 -3.01
CA ASP A 535 -14.54 -9.39 -2.45
C ASP A 535 -14.68 -10.64 -3.32
N PRO A 536 -13.60 -11.38 -3.65
CA PRO A 536 -13.62 -12.57 -4.48
C PRO A 536 -13.89 -13.86 -3.68
N GLN A 537 -14.66 -13.80 -2.62
CA GLN A 537 -14.85 -14.90 -1.66
C GLN A 537 -13.49 -15.28 -1.01
N CYS A 538 -12.87 -14.30 -0.38
CA CYS A 538 -11.59 -14.46 0.29
C CYS A 538 -11.69 -14.08 1.77
N ASN A 539 -10.87 -14.69 2.63
CA ASN A 539 -10.76 -14.24 4.01
C ASN A 539 -10.17 -12.82 4.03
N ALA A 540 -10.65 -12.01 4.95
CA ALA A 540 -10.32 -10.59 5.09
C ALA A 540 -10.13 -10.25 6.56
N GLN A 541 -9.49 -9.13 6.85
CA GLN A 541 -9.37 -8.64 8.22
C GLN A 541 -10.11 -7.32 8.40
N ILE A 542 -10.82 -7.20 9.52
CA ILE A 542 -11.38 -5.95 10.01
C ILE A 542 -10.93 -5.73 11.44
N MET A 543 -10.51 -4.51 11.76
CA MET A 543 -10.12 -4.14 13.12
C MET A 543 -10.49 -2.70 13.43
N ARG A 544 -10.61 -2.37 14.72
CA ARG A 544 -10.77 -0.99 15.18
C ARG A 544 -9.43 -0.40 15.57
N TYR A 545 -9.20 0.85 15.15
CA TYR A 545 -8.11 1.67 15.61
C TYR A 545 -8.61 3.08 15.93
N GLY A 546 -8.65 3.41 17.22
CA GLY A 546 -9.29 4.64 17.70
C GLY A 546 -10.76 4.70 17.29
N ASN A 547 -11.16 5.77 16.63
CA ASN A 547 -12.51 5.99 16.11
C ASN A 547 -12.76 5.43 14.70
N MET A 548 -11.80 4.71 14.10
CA MET A 548 -11.92 4.18 12.75
C MET A 548 -11.96 2.65 12.73
N LEU A 549 -12.61 2.10 11.71
CA LEU A 549 -12.41 0.72 11.27
C LEU A 549 -11.40 0.68 10.13
N LEU A 550 -10.49 -0.30 10.18
CA LEU A 550 -9.57 -0.65 9.11
C LEU A 550 -10.00 -1.99 8.54
N PHE A 551 -9.98 -2.11 7.21
CA PHE A 551 -10.39 -3.34 6.52
C PHE A 551 -9.38 -3.69 5.42
N SER A 552 -8.80 -4.89 5.46
CA SER A 552 -7.93 -5.41 4.41
C SER A 552 -8.58 -6.57 3.69
N ASN A 553 -8.65 -6.49 2.35
CA ASN A 553 -9.11 -7.57 1.50
C ASN A 553 -8.66 -7.39 0.04
N CYS A 554 -8.85 -8.42 -0.77
CA CYS A 554 -8.74 -8.32 -2.22
C CYS A 554 -9.91 -7.49 -2.79
N LYS A 555 -9.63 -6.26 -3.26
CA LYS A 555 -10.62 -5.34 -3.84
C LYS A 555 -10.95 -5.74 -5.28
N SER A 556 -11.59 -6.88 -5.43
CA SER A 556 -11.99 -7.46 -6.72
C SER A 556 -13.15 -8.43 -6.49
N PRO A 557 -14.22 -8.40 -7.28
CA PRO A 557 -15.38 -9.26 -7.05
C PRO A 557 -15.14 -10.74 -7.43
N ASN A 558 -14.08 -11.07 -8.17
CA ASN A 558 -13.90 -12.40 -8.76
C ASN A 558 -12.44 -12.89 -8.84
N ARG A 559 -11.46 -12.11 -8.36
CA ARG A 559 -10.03 -12.50 -8.40
C ARG A 559 -9.36 -12.25 -7.06
N ARG A 560 -8.60 -13.22 -6.55
CA ARG A 560 -7.71 -13.05 -5.39
C ARG A 560 -6.46 -12.27 -5.82
N ALA A 561 -6.62 -10.96 -5.90
CA ALA A 561 -5.63 -9.96 -6.31
C ALA A 561 -6.06 -8.59 -5.80
N LEU A 562 -5.22 -7.58 -5.94
CA LEU A 562 -5.51 -6.21 -5.56
C LEU A 562 -5.80 -6.11 -4.05
N LEU A 563 -4.84 -6.51 -3.22
CA LEU A 563 -4.96 -6.36 -1.77
C LEU A 563 -4.94 -4.88 -1.40
N TYR A 564 -5.99 -4.42 -0.74
CA TYR A 564 -6.15 -3.05 -0.28
C TYR A 564 -6.32 -2.99 1.24
N ILE A 565 -5.92 -1.87 1.85
CA ILE A 565 -6.38 -1.43 3.17
C ILE A 565 -7.30 -0.24 2.96
N ARG A 566 -8.52 -0.31 3.49
CA ARG A 566 -9.53 0.77 3.50
C ARG A 566 -9.86 1.17 4.92
N ALA A 567 -10.33 2.41 5.11
CA ALA A 567 -10.78 2.90 6.40
C ALA A 567 -12.23 3.37 6.36
N SER A 568 -12.91 3.28 7.48
CA SER A 568 -14.25 3.81 7.72
C SER A 568 -14.25 4.62 9.02
N ALA A 569 -14.83 5.82 9.00
CA ALA A 569 -14.99 6.69 10.16
C ALA A 569 -16.42 6.65 10.74
N ASP A 570 -17.30 5.83 10.18
CA ASP A 570 -18.74 5.77 10.49
C ASP A 570 -19.24 4.34 10.75
N ASP A 571 -18.38 3.53 11.39
CA ASP A 571 -18.67 2.13 11.75
C ASP A 571 -19.03 1.23 10.56
N GLY A 572 -18.32 1.42 9.43
CA GLY A 572 -18.45 0.59 8.25
C GLY A 572 -19.67 0.88 7.38
N LYS A 573 -20.28 2.06 7.51
CA LYS A 573 -21.36 2.52 6.61
C LYS A 573 -20.79 3.01 5.29
N THR A 574 -19.67 3.74 5.35
CA THR A 574 -18.91 4.18 4.17
C THR A 574 -17.42 3.85 4.32
N TRP A 575 -16.74 3.65 3.21
CA TRP A 575 -15.34 3.26 3.15
C TRP A 575 -14.54 4.18 2.24
N SER A 576 -13.29 4.45 2.61
CA SER A 576 -12.34 5.15 1.76
C SER A 576 -12.00 4.33 0.50
N ASP A 577 -11.43 4.98 -0.52
CA ASP A 577 -10.90 4.29 -1.71
C ASP A 577 -9.77 3.30 -1.36
N GLY A 578 -9.06 3.57 -0.27
CA GLY A 578 -8.02 2.71 0.28
C GLY A 578 -6.67 2.82 -0.42
N ILE A 579 -5.72 2.06 0.10
CA ILE A 579 -4.35 1.96 -0.42
C ILE A 579 -4.11 0.55 -0.93
N CYS A 580 -3.62 0.42 -2.16
CA CYS A 580 -3.19 -0.85 -2.73
C CYS A 580 -1.87 -1.30 -2.08
N ILE A 581 -1.87 -2.45 -1.45
CA ILE A 581 -0.70 -3.07 -0.81
C ILE A 581 -0.01 -4.03 -1.78
N GLU A 582 -0.79 -4.89 -2.45
CA GLU A 582 -0.30 -5.83 -3.43
C GLU A 582 -1.20 -5.79 -4.67
N PRO A 583 -0.70 -5.23 -5.79
CA PRO A 583 -1.49 -5.09 -7.01
C PRO A 583 -1.63 -6.39 -7.81
N LYS A 584 -0.76 -7.36 -7.54
CA LYS A 584 -0.77 -8.69 -8.20
C LYS A 584 -1.58 -9.69 -7.41
N GLY A 585 -1.34 -10.98 -7.62
CA GLY A 585 -2.02 -12.05 -6.90
C GLY A 585 -1.74 -12.00 -5.40
N ALA A 586 -2.79 -11.79 -4.63
CA ALA A 586 -2.81 -11.82 -3.17
C ALA A 586 -4.06 -12.54 -2.70
N ALA A 587 -4.08 -13.02 -1.45
CA ALA A 587 -5.25 -13.70 -0.91
C ALA A 587 -5.50 -13.31 0.55
N TYR A 588 -5.39 -14.24 1.50
CA TYR A 588 -5.64 -14.00 2.92
C TYR A 588 -4.69 -12.94 3.47
N SER A 589 -5.19 -12.09 4.35
CA SER A 589 -4.42 -11.06 5.03
C SER A 589 -4.87 -10.88 6.47
N ASP A 590 -3.93 -10.51 7.32
CA ASP A 590 -4.20 -10.09 8.70
C ASP A 590 -3.39 -8.85 9.05
N MET A 591 -3.91 -8.00 9.94
CA MET A 591 -3.33 -6.70 10.29
C MET A 591 -3.17 -6.55 11.79
N THR A 592 -2.16 -5.78 12.20
CA THR A 592 -1.98 -5.31 13.57
C THR A 592 -1.52 -3.85 13.59
N ILE A 593 -1.69 -3.17 14.72
CA ILE A 593 -1.12 -1.84 14.93
C ILE A 593 0.26 -1.97 15.56
N LEU A 594 1.24 -1.34 14.95
CA LEU A 594 2.63 -1.29 15.40
C LEU A 594 2.81 -0.32 16.56
N PRO A 595 3.88 -0.43 17.37
CA PRO A 595 4.13 0.49 18.49
C PRO A 595 4.23 1.97 18.10
N ASN A 596 4.62 2.27 16.86
CA ASN A 596 4.69 3.64 16.32
C ASN A 596 3.34 4.15 15.78
N GLY A 597 2.27 3.34 15.88
CA GLY A 597 0.92 3.68 15.39
C GLY A 597 0.66 3.34 13.92
N ASP A 598 1.64 2.86 13.17
CA ASP A 598 1.45 2.40 11.80
C ASP A 598 0.79 1.02 11.76
N ILE A 599 0.41 0.57 10.57
CA ILE A 599 -0.23 -0.73 10.34
C ILE A 599 0.82 -1.73 9.88
N GLY A 600 0.95 -2.86 10.57
CA GLY A 600 1.62 -4.05 10.07
C GLY A 600 0.59 -4.94 9.37
N ILE A 601 0.90 -5.44 8.18
CA ILE A 601 0.06 -6.38 7.44
C ILE A 601 0.84 -7.60 6.99
N LEU A 602 0.32 -8.78 7.30
CA LEU A 602 0.82 -10.07 6.85
C LEU A 602 -0.16 -10.66 5.84
N TYR A 603 0.33 -11.13 4.69
CA TYR A 603 -0.55 -11.58 3.62
C TYR A 603 0.05 -12.63 2.70
N GLU A 604 -0.81 -13.43 2.10
CA GLU A 604 -0.45 -14.35 1.02
C GLU A 604 -0.18 -13.58 -0.26
N GLY A 605 0.98 -13.78 -0.86
CA GLY A 605 1.41 -13.08 -2.07
C GLY A 605 1.89 -14.01 -3.17
N ALA A 606 2.23 -13.42 -4.32
CA ALA A 606 2.82 -14.10 -5.47
C ALA A 606 2.08 -15.39 -5.89
N GLY A 607 0.74 -15.38 -5.86
CA GLY A 607 -0.08 -16.55 -6.21
C GLY A 607 0.13 -17.73 -5.23
N TYR A 608 0.19 -17.45 -3.93
CA TYR A 608 0.44 -18.39 -2.82
C TYR A 608 1.88 -18.90 -2.69
N ALA A 609 2.85 -18.27 -3.36
CA ALA A 609 4.24 -18.68 -3.24
C ALA A 609 4.92 -18.18 -1.95
N THR A 610 4.39 -17.13 -1.35
CA THR A 610 5.00 -16.46 -0.19
C THR A 610 3.96 -15.94 0.79
N ILE A 611 4.36 -15.87 2.07
CA ILE A 611 3.72 -15.00 3.08
C ILE A 611 4.60 -13.77 3.26
N ASN A 612 4.03 -12.61 2.99
CA ASN A 612 4.74 -11.34 3.01
C ASN A 612 4.28 -10.47 4.18
N PHE A 613 5.22 -9.72 4.74
CA PHE A 613 4.95 -8.65 5.70
C PHE A 613 5.30 -7.30 5.09
N THR A 614 4.52 -6.27 5.39
CA THR A 614 4.88 -4.88 5.11
C THR A 614 4.26 -3.95 6.15
N THR A 615 4.81 -2.75 6.26
CA THR A 615 4.29 -1.68 7.11
C THR A 615 3.62 -0.61 6.26
N VAL A 616 2.54 -0.03 6.75
CA VAL A 616 1.79 1.03 6.07
C VAL A 616 1.57 2.17 7.05
N PRO A 617 2.06 3.39 6.75
CA PRO A 617 1.78 4.54 7.58
C PRO A 617 0.27 4.76 7.75
N LEU A 618 -0.19 4.88 8.99
CA LEU A 618 -1.62 5.09 9.27
C LEU A 618 -2.15 6.35 8.57
N ASN A 619 -1.33 7.40 8.48
CA ASN A 619 -1.70 8.63 7.81
C ASN A 619 -1.96 8.44 6.31
N ASP A 620 -1.33 7.47 5.67
CA ASP A 620 -1.59 7.14 4.27
C ASP A 620 -3.01 6.57 4.10
N VAL A 621 -3.45 5.72 5.03
CA VAL A 621 -4.80 5.17 5.02
C VAL A 621 -5.85 6.24 5.37
N LYS A 622 -5.56 7.13 6.35
CA LYS A 622 -6.42 8.29 6.66
C LYS A 622 -6.56 9.22 5.46
N GLY A 623 -5.46 9.52 4.77
CA GLY A 623 -5.46 10.37 3.57
C GLY A 623 -6.22 9.79 2.37
N SER A 624 -6.59 8.50 2.42
CA SER A 624 -7.41 7.84 1.38
C SER A 624 -8.91 8.15 1.47
N PHE A 625 -9.37 8.90 2.49
CA PHE A 625 -10.70 9.48 2.47
C PHE A 625 -10.72 10.60 1.43
N THR A 626 -11.42 10.41 0.32
CA THR A 626 -11.71 11.50 -0.60
C THR A 626 -12.49 12.58 0.15
N ALA A 627 -11.99 13.80 0.17
CA ALA A 627 -12.79 14.93 0.59
C ALA A 627 -14.02 14.98 -0.35
N LYS A 628 -15.20 14.65 0.18
CA LYS A 628 -16.47 14.84 -0.50
C LYS A 628 -16.78 16.32 -0.58
#